data_cd3d0272094982979d560b2acafbcbe6
#
_entry.id   cd3d0272094982979d560b2acafbcbe6
#
_cell.length_a   1.000
_cell.length_b   1.000
_cell.length_c   1.000
_cell.angle_alpha   90.00
_cell.angle_beta   90.00
_cell.angle_gamma   90.00
#
_symmetry.space_group_name_H-M   'P 1'
#
loop_
_entity.id
_entity.type
_entity.pdbx_description
1 polymer ?
#
loop_
_entity_poly.entity_id
_entity_poly.type
_entity_poly.pdbx_seq_one_letter_code
_entity_poly.pdbx_strand_id
1 'polypeptide(L)'
;MRRVGWNCLWILLVGPLLFGACAWVDKHAYHTVTADLSVSGPGRISVATRDRRPYVLQQNKGPQFVGTLRSLHYSPFDVTTEDDRPLADGMTQAISNSLAKRGFRPVPVFVSPFESTERIQKMLAQGEVDRAILLTLREWKSDTYADTVLHFDVILIVLDRTEQVIGEKRIQGRDNFPGAYRNASSHAREVVSRAFKGKLEELLNDPAVANALRPSP
;
A
#
# COMPACT_ATOMS: atom_id res chain seq x y z
N MET A 1 -52.79 66.73 -2.72
CA MET A 1 -52.00 66.05 -1.65
C MET A 1 -52.13 64.56 -1.81
N ARG A 2 -51.15 63.90 -2.42
CA ARG A 2 -51.10 62.44 -2.60
C ARG A 2 -49.80 61.92 -2.00
N ARG A 3 -49.92 61.09 -0.97
CA ARG A 3 -48.78 60.41 -0.33
C ARG A 3 -48.45 59.17 -1.11
N VAL A 4 -47.20 59.07 -1.57
CA VAL A 4 -46.61 57.87 -2.23
C VAL A 4 -46.08 57.00 -1.11
N GLY A 5 -46.66 55.78 -1.02
CA GLY A 5 -46.17 54.72 -0.09
C GLY A 5 -44.95 54.03 -0.68
N TRP A 6 -43.91 53.95 0.10
CA TRP A 6 -42.65 53.26 -0.20
C TRP A 6 -42.72 51.82 0.31
N ASN A 7 -42.95 50.90 -0.62
CA ASN A 7 -42.89 49.46 -0.28
C ASN A 7 -41.43 49.00 -0.34
N CYS A 8 -40.81 48.81 0.79
CA CYS A 8 -39.52 48.11 0.90
C CYS A 8 -39.71 46.61 0.67
N LEU A 9 -39.31 46.14 -0.53
CA LEU A 9 -39.24 44.72 -0.89
C LEU A 9 -37.95 44.16 -0.30
N TRP A 10 -38.04 43.38 0.77
CA TRP A 10 -36.94 42.62 1.36
C TRP A 10 -36.75 41.38 0.52
N ILE A 11 -35.74 41.36 -0.39
CA ILE A 11 -35.29 40.16 -1.07
C ILE A 11 -34.38 39.41 -0.09
N LEU A 12 -34.91 38.35 0.53
CA LEU A 12 -34.13 37.36 1.28
C LEU A 12 -33.28 36.54 0.29
N LEU A 13 -32.03 36.92 0.16
CA LEU A 13 -31.02 36.16 -0.58
C LEU A 13 -30.63 34.92 0.26
N VAL A 14 -31.37 33.82 0.09
CA VAL A 14 -30.98 32.50 0.62
C VAL A 14 -29.89 31.96 -0.28
N GLY A 15 -28.62 32.22 0.08
CA GLY A 15 -27.48 31.62 -0.55
C GLY A 15 -27.47 30.11 -0.27
N PRO A 16 -27.22 29.24 -1.29
CA PRO A 16 -27.05 27.82 -1.05
C PRO A 16 -25.78 27.61 -0.24
N LEU A 17 -25.90 27.21 1.01
CA LEU A 17 -24.83 26.64 1.80
C LEU A 17 -24.45 25.30 1.14
N LEU A 18 -23.46 25.35 0.29
CA LEU A 18 -22.75 24.15 -0.22
C LEU A 18 -22.05 23.54 1.01
N PHE A 19 -22.75 22.68 1.73
CA PHE A 19 -22.12 21.73 2.64
C PHE A 19 -21.29 20.80 1.76
N GLY A 20 -20.02 21.13 1.57
CA GLY A 20 -19.02 20.18 1.10
C GLY A 20 -19.02 19.03 2.08
N ALA A 21 -19.72 17.94 1.76
CA ALA A 21 -19.56 16.68 2.43
C ALA A 21 -18.11 16.24 2.16
N CYS A 22 -17.21 16.58 3.12
CA CYS A 22 -15.92 15.91 3.18
C CYS A 22 -16.23 14.42 3.39
N ALA A 23 -16.23 13.66 2.32
CA ALA A 23 -16.21 12.21 2.39
C ALA A 23 -14.98 11.84 3.19
N TRP A 24 -15.16 11.35 4.41
CA TRP A 24 -14.10 10.79 5.23
C TRP A 24 -13.62 9.51 4.53
N VAL A 25 -12.61 9.65 3.68
CA VAL A 25 -11.93 8.52 3.08
C VAL A 25 -11.03 7.93 4.15
N ASP A 26 -11.26 6.69 4.55
CA ASP A 26 -10.37 6.00 5.47
C ASP A 26 -9.05 5.69 4.76
N LYS A 27 -7.92 5.84 5.46
CA LYS A 27 -6.59 5.76 4.88
C LYS A 27 -5.66 4.90 5.72
N HIS A 28 -4.84 4.09 5.05
CA HIS A 28 -3.83 3.26 5.69
C HIS A 28 -2.42 3.69 5.30
N ALA A 29 -1.53 3.79 6.30
CA ALA A 29 -0.12 4.09 6.10
C ALA A 29 0.66 2.81 5.80
N TYR A 30 1.36 2.77 4.66
CA TYR A 30 2.26 1.68 4.29
C TYR A 30 3.71 2.15 4.24
N HIS A 31 3.97 3.32 3.67
CA HIS A 31 5.30 3.87 3.40
C HIS A 31 6.16 4.11 4.65
N THR A 32 5.54 4.27 5.82
CA THR A 32 6.23 4.50 7.11
C THR A 32 6.52 3.22 7.87
N VAL A 33 5.96 2.08 7.45
CA VAL A 33 6.16 0.80 8.12
C VAL A 33 7.61 0.33 7.93
N THR A 34 8.18 -0.21 9.00
CA THR A 34 9.51 -0.80 9.01
C THR A 34 9.44 -2.20 9.64
N ALA A 35 9.83 -3.21 8.88
CA ALA A 35 9.93 -4.60 9.34
C ALA A 35 11.28 -4.85 10.03
N ASP A 36 11.30 -5.81 10.96
CA ASP A 36 12.51 -6.24 11.64
C ASP A 36 13.14 -7.42 10.89
N LEU A 37 14.30 -7.20 10.29
CA LEU A 37 14.99 -8.20 9.47
C LEU A 37 16.06 -8.95 10.24
N SER A 38 16.19 -10.25 9.96
CA SER A 38 17.21 -11.13 10.54
C SER A 38 18.58 -10.96 9.88
N VAL A 39 18.63 -10.37 8.68
CA VAL A 39 19.86 -10.14 7.91
C VAL A 39 20.29 -8.69 8.00
N SER A 40 21.60 -8.46 7.78
CA SER A 40 22.20 -7.12 7.69
C SER A 40 23.40 -7.16 6.73
N GLY A 41 23.79 -6.01 6.20
CA GLY A 41 24.94 -5.92 5.31
C GLY A 41 25.05 -4.57 4.62
N PRO A 42 26.21 -4.25 4.01
CA PRO A 42 26.44 -2.99 3.32
C PRO A 42 25.99 -3.00 1.85
N GLY A 43 25.39 -4.12 1.37
CA GLY A 43 25.05 -4.31 -0.04
C GLY A 43 24.10 -3.25 -0.59
N ARG A 44 24.26 -2.94 -1.87
CA ARG A 44 23.34 -2.06 -2.60
C ARG A 44 22.22 -2.91 -3.23
N ILE A 45 20.98 -2.63 -2.85
CA ILE A 45 19.82 -3.46 -3.23
C ILE A 45 18.77 -2.58 -3.91
N SER A 46 18.47 -2.85 -5.19
CA SER A 46 17.31 -2.23 -5.84
C SER A 46 16.02 -2.91 -5.37
N VAL A 47 14.96 -2.12 -5.18
CA VAL A 47 13.68 -2.60 -4.65
C VAL A 47 12.54 -2.07 -5.49
N ALA A 48 11.70 -2.95 -6.00
CA ALA A 48 10.45 -2.58 -6.64
C ALA A 48 9.28 -3.44 -6.14
N THR A 49 8.09 -2.85 -6.16
CA THR A 49 6.83 -3.58 -6.02
C THR A 49 6.03 -3.43 -7.30
N ARG A 50 5.61 -4.54 -7.89
CA ARG A 50 4.75 -4.59 -9.08
C ARG A 50 3.32 -4.90 -8.67
N ASP A 51 2.40 -3.98 -8.97
CA ASP A 51 0.98 -4.20 -8.70
C ASP A 51 0.32 -5.01 -9.83
N ARG A 52 -0.14 -6.21 -9.52
CA ARG A 52 -0.82 -7.14 -10.43
C ARG A 52 -2.20 -7.53 -9.93
N ARG A 53 -2.78 -6.72 -9.02
CA ARG A 53 -4.14 -6.93 -8.54
C ARG A 53 -5.13 -6.79 -9.70
N PRO A 54 -6.03 -7.78 -9.93
CA PRO A 54 -6.90 -7.79 -11.12
C PRO A 54 -7.75 -6.52 -11.24
N TYR A 55 -8.30 -6.02 -10.13
CA TYR A 55 -9.16 -4.83 -10.12
C TYR A 55 -8.40 -3.53 -10.39
N VAL A 56 -7.07 -3.49 -10.19
CA VAL A 56 -6.21 -2.37 -10.60
C VAL A 56 -5.88 -2.46 -12.10
N LEU A 57 -5.51 -3.64 -12.58
CA LEU A 57 -5.21 -3.86 -14.00
C LEU A 57 -6.42 -3.63 -14.90
N GLN A 58 -7.63 -3.96 -14.42
CA GLN A 58 -8.88 -3.72 -15.12
C GLN A 58 -9.39 -2.28 -14.94
N GLN A 59 -8.69 -1.43 -14.19
CA GLN A 59 -9.03 -0.04 -13.88
C GLN A 59 -10.39 0.11 -13.13
N ASN A 60 -10.87 -0.95 -12.49
CA ASN A 60 -12.06 -0.92 -11.64
C ASN A 60 -11.77 -0.23 -10.30
N LYS A 61 -10.51 -0.23 -9.86
CA LYS A 61 -9.99 0.48 -8.69
C LYS A 61 -8.68 1.18 -9.04
N GLY A 62 -8.45 2.32 -8.41
CA GLY A 62 -7.17 3.01 -8.52
C GLY A 62 -6.03 2.25 -7.82
N PRO A 63 -4.76 2.48 -8.18
CA PRO A 63 -3.60 1.80 -7.57
C PRO A 63 -3.41 2.12 -6.08
N GLN A 64 -4.00 3.21 -5.59
CA GLN A 64 -4.02 3.60 -4.17
C GLN A 64 -5.06 2.84 -3.33
N PHE A 65 -5.99 2.11 -3.96
CA PHE A 65 -7.01 1.34 -3.26
C PHE A 65 -6.39 0.21 -2.42
N VAL A 66 -6.80 0.10 -1.15
CA VAL A 66 -6.26 -0.89 -0.20
C VAL A 66 -7.34 -1.65 0.57
N GLY A 67 -8.62 -1.32 0.35
CA GLY A 67 -9.69 -2.03 1.03
C GLY A 67 -11.04 -1.35 0.96
N THR A 68 -11.98 -1.90 1.73
CA THR A 68 -13.35 -1.43 1.84
C THR A 68 -13.74 -1.34 3.30
N LEU A 69 -14.32 -0.21 3.68
CA LEU A 69 -14.99 0.00 4.96
C LEU A 69 -16.51 0.00 4.71
N ARG A 70 -17.28 -0.76 5.47
CA ARG A 70 -18.74 -0.81 5.33
C ARG A 70 -19.41 -0.01 6.43
N SER A 71 -20.38 0.81 6.05
CA SER A 71 -21.25 1.51 7.00
C SER A 71 -22.18 0.54 7.74
N LEU A 72 -22.90 1.06 8.75
CA LEU A 72 -23.95 0.32 9.44
C LEU A 72 -25.06 -0.23 8.51
N HIS A 73 -25.24 0.39 7.34
CA HIS A 73 -26.18 -0.04 6.31
C HIS A 73 -25.51 -0.86 5.19
N TYR A 74 -24.33 -1.46 5.45
CA TYR A 74 -23.54 -2.23 4.49
C TYR A 74 -23.05 -1.47 3.24
N SER A 75 -23.24 -0.14 3.17
CA SER A 75 -22.72 0.64 2.05
C SER A 75 -21.18 0.62 2.07
N PRO A 76 -20.51 0.21 0.99
CA PRO A 76 -19.07 0.13 0.93
C PRO A 76 -18.46 1.50 0.62
N PHE A 77 -17.37 1.83 1.33
CA PHE A 77 -16.52 2.98 1.07
C PHE A 77 -15.10 2.49 0.80
N ASP A 78 -14.48 3.02 -0.25
CA ASP A 78 -13.11 2.68 -0.57
C ASP A 78 -12.14 3.22 0.48
N VAL A 79 -11.18 2.40 0.86
CA VAL A 79 -10.04 2.74 1.70
C VAL A 79 -8.83 2.89 0.80
N THR A 80 -8.07 3.99 0.98
CA THR A 80 -6.89 4.29 0.17
C THR A 80 -5.61 4.35 1.01
N THR A 81 -4.47 4.45 0.35
CA THR A 81 -3.20 4.80 0.99
C THR A 81 -3.27 6.20 1.61
N GLU A 82 -2.54 6.42 2.71
CA GLU A 82 -2.56 7.70 3.45
C GLU A 82 -2.08 8.89 2.61
N ASP A 83 -1.10 8.67 1.76
CA ASP A 83 -0.47 9.67 0.89
C ASP A 83 -1.06 9.74 -0.52
N ASP A 84 -2.15 8.99 -0.78
CA ASP A 84 -2.82 8.87 -2.08
C ASP A 84 -1.93 8.35 -3.22
N ARG A 85 -0.71 7.89 -2.92
CA ARG A 85 0.17 7.23 -3.89
C ARG A 85 -0.20 5.76 -4.08
N PRO A 86 0.26 5.13 -5.19
CA PRO A 86 0.07 3.69 -5.39
C PRO A 86 0.51 2.87 -4.18
N LEU A 87 -0.27 1.84 -3.81
CA LEU A 87 0.12 0.92 -2.73
C LEU A 87 1.50 0.30 -2.97
N ALA A 88 1.80 -0.03 -4.22
CA ALA A 88 3.09 -0.58 -4.61
C ALA A 88 4.27 0.33 -4.23
N ASP A 89 4.10 1.65 -4.36
CA ASP A 89 5.12 2.63 -3.97
C ASP A 89 5.33 2.63 -2.46
N GLY A 90 4.24 2.58 -1.70
CA GLY A 90 4.29 2.49 -0.24
C GLY A 90 4.99 1.22 0.24
N MET A 91 4.71 0.06 -0.39
CA MET A 91 5.39 -1.21 -0.08
C MET A 91 6.88 -1.18 -0.46
N THR A 92 7.23 -0.62 -1.63
CA THR A 92 8.62 -0.42 -2.05
C THR A 92 9.39 0.42 -1.01
N GLN A 93 8.77 1.51 -0.53
CA GLN A 93 9.37 2.37 0.48
C GLN A 93 9.54 1.65 1.82
N ALA A 94 8.53 0.88 2.27
CA ALA A 94 8.60 0.11 3.52
C ALA A 94 9.72 -0.93 3.50
N ILE A 95 9.88 -1.67 2.40
CA ILE A 95 10.99 -2.63 2.20
C ILE A 95 12.32 -1.88 2.23
N SER A 96 12.43 -0.76 1.52
CA SER A 96 13.64 0.06 1.49
C SER A 96 14.01 0.58 2.88
N ASN A 97 13.07 1.10 3.65
CA ASN A 97 13.29 1.54 5.03
C ASN A 97 13.78 0.38 5.92
N SER A 98 13.19 -0.80 5.77
CA SER A 98 13.55 -1.99 6.54
C SER A 98 14.99 -2.44 6.25
N LEU A 99 15.40 -2.43 4.98
CA LEU A 99 16.77 -2.73 4.54
C LEU A 99 17.76 -1.68 5.05
N ALA A 100 17.43 -0.39 4.92
CA ALA A 100 18.29 0.69 5.39
C ALA A 100 18.56 0.59 6.90
N LYS A 101 17.56 0.24 7.72
CA LYS A 101 17.70 -0.01 9.15
C LYS A 101 18.73 -1.12 9.47
N ARG A 102 18.98 -2.01 8.52
CA ARG A 102 19.92 -3.14 8.65
C ARG A 102 21.27 -2.91 7.96
N GLY A 103 21.55 -1.66 7.56
CA GLY A 103 22.84 -1.25 7.00
C GLY A 103 22.97 -1.46 5.48
N PHE A 104 21.95 -1.99 4.81
CA PHE A 104 21.92 -2.04 3.35
C PHE A 104 21.74 -0.64 2.74
N ARG A 105 22.08 -0.49 1.48
CA ARG A 105 21.87 0.72 0.67
C ARG A 105 20.77 0.49 -0.35
N PRO A 106 19.48 0.63 0.04
CA PRO A 106 18.37 0.39 -0.87
C PRO A 106 18.27 1.48 -1.94
N VAL A 107 17.86 1.07 -3.13
CA VAL A 107 17.54 1.94 -4.27
C VAL A 107 16.07 1.66 -4.65
N PRO A 108 15.11 2.46 -4.18
CA PRO A 108 13.71 2.27 -4.53
C PRO A 108 13.49 2.57 -6.02
N VAL A 109 12.76 1.67 -6.69
CA VAL A 109 12.36 1.78 -8.10
C VAL A 109 10.85 1.73 -8.17
N PHE A 110 10.21 2.82 -8.59
CA PHE A 110 8.76 2.91 -8.71
C PHE A 110 8.34 2.52 -10.14
N VAL A 111 7.40 1.59 -10.22
CA VAL A 111 6.98 1.00 -11.50
C VAL A 111 5.46 1.10 -11.67
N SER A 112 5.03 1.32 -12.91
CA SER A 112 3.60 1.29 -13.24
C SER A 112 3.04 -0.14 -13.16
N PRO A 113 1.75 -0.32 -12.80
CA PRO A 113 1.08 -1.63 -12.88
C PRO A 113 1.13 -2.25 -14.28
N PHE A 114 1.24 -1.43 -15.32
CA PHE A 114 1.23 -1.85 -16.73
C PHE A 114 2.62 -2.10 -17.31
N GLU A 115 3.70 -1.89 -16.54
CA GLU A 115 5.06 -2.17 -17.01
C GLU A 115 5.27 -3.67 -17.29
N SER A 116 6.05 -3.98 -18.33
CA SER A 116 6.43 -5.35 -18.64
C SER A 116 7.47 -5.88 -17.66
N THR A 117 7.56 -7.20 -17.53
CA THR A 117 8.54 -7.85 -16.65
C THR A 117 9.96 -7.47 -17.04
N GLU A 118 10.26 -7.51 -18.33
CA GLU A 118 11.58 -7.22 -18.91
C GLU A 118 11.99 -5.76 -18.64
N ARG A 119 11.03 -4.83 -18.71
CA ARG A 119 11.30 -3.42 -18.40
C ARG A 119 11.60 -3.22 -16.93
N ILE A 120 10.83 -3.88 -16.04
CA ILE A 120 11.09 -3.82 -14.60
C ILE A 120 12.45 -4.41 -14.26
N GLN A 121 12.83 -5.56 -14.83
CA GLN A 121 14.15 -6.16 -14.63
C GLN A 121 15.27 -5.20 -15.06
N LYS A 122 15.15 -4.59 -16.24
CA LYS A 122 16.11 -3.56 -16.69
C LYS A 122 16.19 -2.36 -15.72
N MET A 123 15.05 -1.91 -15.19
CA MET A 123 15.04 -0.80 -14.22
C MET A 123 15.72 -1.21 -12.91
N LEU A 124 15.50 -2.44 -12.44
CA LEU A 124 16.11 -2.97 -11.22
C LEU A 124 17.62 -3.20 -11.39
N ALA A 125 18.07 -3.58 -12.59
CA ALA A 125 19.49 -3.78 -12.90
C ALA A 125 20.26 -2.47 -13.14
N GLN A 126 19.58 -1.30 -13.20
CA GLN A 126 20.24 -0.01 -13.40
C GLN A 126 21.16 0.34 -12.22
N GLY A 127 22.38 0.72 -12.55
CA GLY A 127 23.40 1.05 -11.57
C GLY A 127 24.14 -0.19 -11.03
N GLU A 128 25.14 0.05 -10.21
CA GLU A 128 25.94 -1.01 -9.58
C GLU A 128 25.19 -1.54 -8.34
N VAL A 129 24.20 -2.42 -8.54
CA VAL A 129 23.47 -3.08 -7.46
C VAL A 129 23.98 -4.51 -7.24
N ASP A 130 24.02 -4.95 -6.00
CA ASP A 130 24.46 -6.28 -5.64
C ASP A 130 23.33 -7.31 -5.78
N ARG A 131 22.12 -6.87 -5.51
CA ARG A 131 20.88 -7.66 -5.55
C ARG A 131 19.71 -6.77 -5.97
N ALA A 132 18.65 -7.41 -6.43
CA ALA A 132 17.38 -6.76 -6.68
C ALA A 132 16.25 -7.51 -5.96
N ILE A 133 15.32 -6.79 -5.39
CA ILE A 133 14.07 -7.33 -4.80
C ILE A 133 12.92 -6.89 -5.69
N LEU A 134 12.12 -7.85 -6.14
CA LEU A 134 10.83 -7.58 -6.78
C LEU A 134 9.72 -8.24 -5.97
N LEU A 135 8.85 -7.41 -5.38
CA LEU A 135 7.59 -7.85 -4.78
C LEU A 135 6.50 -7.79 -5.84
N THR A 136 5.80 -8.90 -6.09
CA THR A 136 4.62 -8.94 -6.96
C THR A 136 3.37 -9.03 -6.10
N LEU A 137 2.54 -8.00 -6.20
CA LEU A 137 1.29 -7.85 -5.45
C LEU A 137 0.12 -8.36 -6.31
N ARG A 138 -0.42 -9.52 -5.98
CA ARG A 138 -1.54 -10.16 -6.70
C ARG A 138 -2.88 -9.94 -6.02
N GLU A 139 -2.86 -9.86 -4.67
CA GLU A 139 -4.01 -9.48 -3.85
C GLU A 139 -3.51 -8.77 -2.60
N TRP A 140 -4.16 -7.67 -2.27
CA TRP A 140 -4.00 -6.97 -1.00
C TRP A 140 -5.18 -6.04 -0.80
N LYS A 141 -6.11 -6.46 0.03
CA LYS A 141 -7.23 -5.60 0.43
C LYS A 141 -7.78 -5.99 1.78
N SER A 142 -8.16 -5.01 2.57
CA SER A 142 -8.99 -5.19 3.75
C SER A 142 -10.48 -5.08 3.42
N ASP A 143 -11.33 -5.80 4.14
CA ASP A 143 -12.77 -5.61 4.18
C ASP A 143 -13.19 -5.50 5.65
N THR A 144 -13.71 -4.35 6.03
CA THR A 144 -14.03 -4.05 7.43
C THR A 144 -15.52 -3.75 7.60
N TYR A 145 -16.14 -4.52 8.50
CA TYR A 145 -17.50 -4.30 9.00
C TYR A 145 -17.54 -4.52 10.52
N ALA A 146 -17.92 -5.71 10.96
CA ALA A 146 -17.86 -6.13 12.36
C ALA A 146 -16.45 -6.58 12.77
N ASP A 147 -15.73 -7.13 11.82
CA ASP A 147 -14.33 -7.52 11.89
C ASP A 147 -13.57 -6.86 10.74
N THR A 148 -12.26 -6.86 10.82
CA THR A 148 -11.40 -6.53 9.67
C THR A 148 -10.81 -7.81 9.11
N VAL A 149 -11.05 -8.05 7.82
CA VAL A 149 -10.49 -9.19 7.08
C VAL A 149 -9.47 -8.67 6.08
N LEU A 150 -8.24 -9.18 6.16
CA LEU A 150 -7.18 -8.89 5.19
C LEU A 150 -7.02 -10.08 4.24
N HIS A 151 -7.24 -9.85 2.94
CA HIS A 151 -6.91 -10.79 1.87
C HIS A 151 -5.55 -10.43 1.28
N PHE A 152 -4.69 -11.41 1.09
CA PHE A 152 -3.37 -11.19 0.52
C PHE A 152 -2.89 -12.34 -0.36
N ASP A 153 -2.16 -12.01 -1.42
CA ASP A 153 -1.37 -12.92 -2.27
C ASP A 153 -0.21 -12.10 -2.82
N VAL A 154 0.97 -12.34 -2.29
CA VAL A 154 2.19 -11.62 -2.65
C VAL A 154 3.34 -12.60 -2.85
N ILE A 155 4.19 -12.29 -3.83
CA ILE A 155 5.39 -13.07 -4.17
C ILE A 155 6.57 -12.12 -4.10
N LEU A 156 7.58 -12.47 -3.35
CA LEU A 156 8.86 -11.77 -3.29
C LEU A 156 9.91 -12.62 -3.93
N ILE A 157 10.66 -12.06 -4.88
CA ILE A 157 11.85 -12.69 -5.45
C ILE A 157 13.09 -11.82 -5.21
N VAL A 158 14.22 -12.46 -5.04
CA VAL A 158 15.54 -11.83 -5.00
C VAL A 158 16.31 -12.26 -6.25
N LEU A 159 16.82 -11.28 -6.97
CA LEU A 159 17.62 -11.45 -8.17
C LEU A 159 19.09 -11.12 -7.87
N ASP A 160 20.00 -11.84 -8.50
CA ASP A 160 21.42 -11.49 -8.51
C ASP A 160 21.76 -10.49 -9.64
N ARG A 161 23.04 -10.17 -9.78
CA ARG A 161 23.54 -9.27 -10.85
C ARG A 161 23.34 -9.80 -12.28
N THR A 162 23.09 -11.08 -12.43
CA THR A 162 22.82 -11.74 -13.72
C THR A 162 21.33 -11.91 -13.98
N GLU A 163 20.49 -11.25 -13.19
CA GLU A 163 19.02 -11.32 -13.23
C GLU A 163 18.46 -12.72 -12.93
N GLN A 164 19.28 -13.62 -12.35
CA GLN A 164 18.83 -14.93 -11.92
C GLN A 164 18.10 -14.85 -10.58
N VAL A 165 16.98 -15.57 -10.46
CA VAL A 165 16.25 -15.70 -9.20
C VAL A 165 17.06 -16.60 -8.26
N ILE A 166 17.52 -16.03 -7.13
CA ILE A 166 18.32 -16.72 -6.13
C ILE A 166 17.58 -16.89 -4.78
N GLY A 167 16.41 -16.33 -4.65
CA GLY A 167 15.52 -16.50 -3.51
C GLY A 167 14.09 -16.15 -3.87
N GLU A 168 13.13 -16.92 -3.36
CA GLU A 168 11.71 -16.69 -3.59
C GLU A 168 10.90 -17.07 -2.35
N LYS A 169 9.87 -16.26 -2.08
CA LYS A 169 8.83 -16.58 -1.09
C LYS A 169 7.48 -16.06 -1.56
N ARG A 170 6.47 -16.90 -1.47
CA ARG A 170 5.07 -16.51 -1.64
C ARG A 170 4.32 -16.67 -0.33
N ILE A 171 3.48 -15.71 -0.01
CA ILE A 171 2.48 -15.80 1.04
C ILE A 171 1.11 -15.50 0.43
N GLN A 172 0.12 -16.29 0.81
CA GLN A 172 -1.24 -16.15 0.34
C GLN A 172 -2.20 -16.58 1.44
N GLY A 173 -3.27 -15.83 1.63
CA GLY A 173 -4.26 -16.19 2.64
C GLY A 173 -5.27 -15.12 2.94
N ARG A 174 -5.91 -15.34 4.09
CA ARG A 174 -6.93 -14.47 4.66
C ARG A 174 -6.75 -14.45 6.17
N ASP A 175 -6.48 -13.28 6.73
CA ASP A 175 -6.41 -13.07 8.17
C ASP A 175 -7.68 -12.36 8.65
N ASN A 176 -8.24 -12.80 9.77
CA ASN A 176 -9.40 -12.18 10.41
C ASN A 176 -9.01 -11.54 11.73
N PHE A 177 -9.37 -10.26 11.89
CA PHE A 177 -9.12 -9.46 13.08
C PHE A 177 -10.46 -9.02 13.67
N PRO A 178 -10.95 -9.68 14.74
CA PRO A 178 -12.24 -9.39 15.34
C PRO A 178 -12.21 -8.06 16.11
N GLY A 179 -13.39 -7.43 16.27
CA GLY A 179 -13.56 -6.31 17.20
C GLY A 179 -13.71 -4.93 16.58
N ALA A 180 -14.07 -4.84 15.29
CA ALA A 180 -14.27 -3.55 14.60
C ALA A 180 -15.56 -2.79 14.96
N TYR A 181 -16.47 -3.37 15.75
CA TYR A 181 -17.83 -2.85 16.00
C TYR A 181 -17.93 -1.40 16.51
N ARG A 182 -16.99 -0.96 17.37
CA ARG A 182 -17.08 0.35 18.01
C ARG A 182 -16.38 1.46 17.25
N ASN A 183 -15.31 1.11 16.53
CA ASN A 183 -14.51 2.07 15.76
C ASN A 183 -13.82 1.36 14.61
N ALA A 184 -14.60 1.02 13.59
CA ALA A 184 -14.16 0.22 12.46
C ALA A 184 -12.94 0.82 11.74
N SER A 185 -12.91 2.14 11.54
CA SER A 185 -11.83 2.84 10.87
C SER A 185 -10.50 2.74 11.64
N SER A 186 -10.48 3.11 12.92
CA SER A 186 -9.23 3.05 13.70
C SER A 186 -8.77 1.63 13.95
N HIS A 187 -9.71 0.68 14.16
CA HIS A 187 -9.39 -0.73 14.29
C HIS A 187 -8.72 -1.26 13.02
N ALA A 188 -9.32 -1.03 11.84
CA ALA A 188 -8.77 -1.44 10.56
C ALA A 188 -7.37 -0.87 10.34
N ARG A 189 -7.17 0.42 10.60
CA ARG A 189 -5.88 1.11 10.46
C ARG A 189 -4.78 0.47 11.31
N GLU A 190 -5.09 0.16 12.57
CA GLU A 190 -4.15 -0.48 13.48
C GLU A 190 -3.82 -1.91 13.06
N VAL A 191 -4.85 -2.76 12.85
CA VAL A 191 -4.63 -4.19 12.59
C VAL A 191 -4.02 -4.44 11.21
N VAL A 192 -4.40 -3.65 10.18
CA VAL A 192 -3.83 -3.78 8.84
C VAL A 192 -2.38 -3.33 8.80
N SER A 193 -2.01 -2.24 9.49
CA SER A 193 -0.61 -1.80 9.59
C SER A 193 0.26 -2.84 10.30
N ARG A 194 -0.22 -3.41 11.41
CA ARG A 194 0.47 -4.49 12.14
C ARG A 194 0.60 -5.76 11.30
N ALA A 195 -0.47 -6.15 10.59
CA ALA A 195 -0.46 -7.29 9.68
C ALA A 195 0.53 -7.08 8.53
N PHE A 196 0.56 -5.89 7.94
CA PHE A 196 1.51 -5.56 6.89
C PHE A 196 2.96 -5.70 7.36
N LYS A 197 3.30 -5.16 8.54
CA LYS A 197 4.62 -5.36 9.15
C LYS A 197 4.95 -6.85 9.28
N GLY A 198 4.04 -7.64 9.85
CA GLY A 198 4.24 -9.08 10.04
C GLY A 198 4.42 -9.84 8.71
N LYS A 199 3.66 -9.48 7.66
CA LYS A 199 3.81 -10.09 6.34
C LYS A 199 5.13 -9.72 5.66
N LEU A 200 5.62 -8.49 5.84
CA LEU A 200 6.96 -8.12 5.38
C LEU A 200 8.05 -8.91 6.13
N GLU A 201 7.90 -9.11 7.44
CA GLU A 201 8.81 -9.93 8.24
C GLU A 201 8.80 -11.39 7.80
N GLU A 202 7.62 -11.97 7.54
CA GLU A 202 7.45 -13.33 7.02
C GLU A 202 8.13 -13.53 5.67
N LEU A 203 8.04 -12.54 4.76
CA LEU A 203 8.67 -12.58 3.45
C LEU A 203 10.19 -12.41 3.51
N LEU A 204 10.66 -11.36 4.20
CA LEU A 204 12.07 -10.96 4.18
C LEU A 204 12.96 -11.80 5.11
N ASN A 205 12.37 -12.45 6.12
CA ASN A 205 13.07 -13.35 7.02
C ASN A 205 12.96 -14.84 6.61
N ASP A 206 12.22 -15.14 5.51
CA ASP A 206 12.22 -16.49 4.97
C ASP A 206 13.66 -16.95 4.66
N PRO A 207 14.06 -18.18 5.02
CA PRO A 207 15.45 -18.63 4.84
C PRO A 207 15.98 -18.48 3.43
N ALA A 208 15.16 -18.73 2.38
CA ALA A 208 15.59 -18.60 0.99
C ALA A 208 15.85 -17.12 0.64
N VAL A 209 14.97 -16.22 1.05
CA VAL A 209 15.10 -14.77 0.84
C VAL A 209 16.26 -14.21 1.66
N ALA A 210 16.32 -14.53 2.96
CA ALA A 210 17.35 -14.04 3.86
C ALA A 210 18.76 -14.47 3.41
N ASN A 211 18.94 -15.72 2.97
CA ASN A 211 20.22 -16.20 2.45
C ASN A 211 20.59 -15.48 1.14
N ALA A 212 19.63 -15.25 0.25
CA ALA A 212 19.85 -14.55 -1.01
C ALA A 212 20.27 -13.07 -0.82
N LEU A 213 19.86 -12.44 0.29
CA LEU A 213 20.22 -11.06 0.63
C LEU A 213 21.60 -10.92 1.29
N ARG A 214 22.19 -12.01 1.78
CA ARG A 214 23.55 -11.97 2.35
C ARG A 214 24.57 -11.60 1.27
N PRO A 215 25.60 -10.82 1.61
CA PRO A 215 26.71 -10.60 0.70
C PRO A 215 27.31 -11.94 0.24
N SER A 216 27.65 -12.02 -1.04
CA SER A 216 28.51 -13.14 -1.50
C SER A 216 29.86 -13.04 -0.81
N PRO A 217 30.45 -14.16 -0.37
CA PRO A 217 31.77 -14.19 0.27
C PRO A 217 32.86 -13.64 -0.64
#